data_2634095501b1a3708e98e188aa6863fd
#
_entry.id   2634095501b1a3708e98e188aa6863fd
#
_cell.length_a   1.000
_cell.length_b   1.000
_cell.length_c   1.000
_cell.angle_alpha   90.00
_cell.angle_beta   90.00
_cell.angle_gamma   90.00
#
_symmetry.space_group_name_H-M   'P 1'
#
loop_
_entity.id
_entity.type
_entity.pdbx_description
1 polymer ?
#
loop_
_entity_poly.entity_id
_entity_poly.type
_entity_poly.pdbx_seq_one_letter_code
_entity_poly.pdbx_strand_id
1 'polypeptide(L)'
;DTEHNVPGGEYLSKQLKAIKCNHMHIVFGMVDDKDIQGVLDLLPQNATYYFTKANNKRAVSENVLKLYAQTKNLQGESYPDVKSAYDAAKKAADNNDFVFVGGSSYVVADLLKNCI
;
A
#
# COMPACT_ATOMS: atom_id res chain seq x y z
N ASP A 1 10.76 -14.06 -6.26
CA ASP A 1 9.88 -13.05 -6.73
C ASP A 1 10.42 -11.65 -6.48
N THR A 2 10.52 -10.89 -7.53
CA THR A 2 11.23 -9.62 -7.52
C THR A 2 10.52 -8.50 -6.78
N GLU A 3 9.22 -8.64 -6.52
CA GLU A 3 8.48 -7.60 -5.82
C GLU A 3 8.82 -7.50 -4.35
N HIS A 4 9.61 -8.43 -3.83
CA HIS A 4 9.88 -8.48 -2.39
C HIS A 4 11.09 -7.67 -1.96
N ASN A 5 11.77 -7.01 -2.87
CA ASN A 5 12.94 -6.23 -2.53
C ASN A 5 12.91 -4.88 -3.27
N VAL A 6 13.94 -4.06 -3.03
CA VAL A 6 13.97 -2.71 -3.62
C VAL A 6 13.91 -2.72 -5.14
N PRO A 7 14.64 -3.62 -5.86
CA PRO A 7 14.46 -3.67 -7.32
C PRO A 7 13.03 -4.00 -7.74
N GLY A 8 12.36 -4.88 -7.00
CA GLY A 8 10.94 -5.16 -7.24
C GLY A 8 10.08 -3.94 -6.97
N GLY A 9 10.44 -3.16 -5.92
CA GLY A 9 9.77 -1.91 -5.61
C GLY A 9 9.89 -0.89 -6.71
N GLU A 10 11.06 -0.81 -7.36
CA GLU A 10 11.26 0.08 -8.49
C GLU A 10 10.36 -0.30 -9.67
N TYR A 11 10.25 -1.59 -9.95
CA TYR A 11 9.40 -2.08 -11.02
C TYR A 11 7.92 -1.73 -10.74
N LEU A 12 7.48 -2.00 -9.52
CA LEU A 12 6.11 -1.67 -9.11
C LEU A 12 5.83 -0.18 -9.21
N SER A 13 6.77 0.65 -8.76
CA SER A 13 6.63 2.09 -8.82
C SER A 13 6.46 2.57 -10.26
N LYS A 14 7.24 2.03 -11.20
CA LYS A 14 7.11 2.38 -12.60
C LYS A 14 5.73 2.00 -13.14
N GLN A 15 5.24 0.83 -12.78
CA GLN A 15 3.91 0.39 -13.23
C GLN A 15 2.81 1.29 -12.67
N LEU A 16 2.88 1.63 -11.39
CA LEU A 16 1.88 2.50 -10.78
C LEU A 16 1.87 3.89 -11.42
N LYS A 17 3.05 4.43 -11.68
CA LYS A 17 3.17 5.76 -12.28
C LYS A 17 2.71 5.79 -13.73
N ALA A 18 2.67 4.65 -14.40
CA ALA A 18 2.22 4.55 -15.79
C ALA A 18 0.70 4.43 -15.91
N ILE A 19 0.00 4.15 -14.83
CA ILE A 19 -1.46 3.99 -14.87
C ILE A 19 -2.12 5.35 -15.05
N LYS A 20 -2.98 5.44 -16.05
CA LYS A 20 -3.73 6.66 -16.33
C LYS A 20 -5.06 6.63 -15.58
N CYS A 21 -5.19 7.55 -14.63
CA CYS A 21 -6.40 7.67 -13.84
C CYS A 21 -6.46 9.10 -13.28
N ASN A 22 -7.61 9.47 -12.73
CA ASN A 22 -7.74 10.79 -12.11
C ASN A 22 -6.97 10.86 -10.80
N HIS A 23 -7.11 9.81 -9.98
CA HIS A 23 -6.42 9.74 -8.70
C HIS A 23 -6.19 8.28 -8.33
N MET A 24 -5.09 8.01 -7.67
CA MET A 24 -4.73 6.66 -7.27
C MET A 24 -4.91 6.50 -5.76
N HIS A 25 -5.57 5.43 -5.36
CA HIS A 25 -5.76 5.04 -3.97
C HIS A 25 -4.98 3.75 -3.72
N ILE A 26 -4.07 3.77 -2.77
CA ILE A 26 -3.14 2.66 -2.56
C ILE A 26 -3.33 2.10 -1.15
N VAL A 27 -3.85 0.88 -1.08
CA VAL A 27 -3.93 0.11 0.15
C VAL A 27 -2.61 -0.62 0.31
N PHE A 28 -1.85 -0.28 1.34
CA PHE A 28 -0.45 -0.68 1.43
C PHE A 28 -0.09 -1.17 2.83
N GLY A 29 0.58 -2.32 2.88
CA GLY A 29 1.14 -2.86 4.11
C GLY A 29 2.44 -3.60 3.80
N MET A 30 3.31 -3.71 4.79
CA MET A 30 4.63 -4.32 4.60
C MET A 30 4.92 -5.33 5.71
N VAL A 31 5.90 -6.18 5.45
CA VAL A 31 6.48 -7.07 6.46
C VAL A 31 7.84 -6.54 6.88
N ASP A 32 8.28 -6.96 8.08
CA ASP A 32 9.43 -6.37 8.75
C ASP A 32 10.79 -6.75 8.15
N ASP A 33 10.82 -7.71 7.21
CA ASP A 33 12.07 -8.11 6.57
C ASP A 33 12.37 -7.33 5.29
N LYS A 34 11.62 -6.26 5.03
CA LYS A 34 11.81 -5.42 3.86
C LYS A 34 12.49 -4.10 4.24
N ASP A 35 13.12 -3.48 3.27
CA ASP A 35 13.65 -2.13 3.41
C ASP A 35 12.49 -1.13 3.27
N ILE A 36 11.85 -0.82 4.40
CA ILE A 36 10.65 0.00 4.42
C ILE A 36 10.90 1.36 3.79
N GLN A 37 11.95 2.04 4.24
CA GLN A 37 12.22 3.39 3.76
C GLN A 37 12.58 3.40 2.28
N GLY A 38 13.36 2.42 1.83
CA GLY A 38 13.71 2.32 0.42
C GLY A 38 12.51 2.10 -0.48
N VAL A 39 11.58 1.26 -0.05
CA VAL A 39 10.35 1.02 -0.80
C VAL A 39 9.48 2.27 -0.83
N LEU A 40 9.29 2.92 0.32
CA LEU A 40 8.46 4.12 0.39
C LEU A 40 9.01 5.27 -0.46
N ASP A 41 10.33 5.36 -0.59
CA ASP A 41 10.97 6.37 -1.45
C ASP A 41 10.55 6.24 -2.91
N LEU A 42 10.20 5.03 -3.33
CA LEU A 42 9.89 4.74 -4.72
C LEU A 42 8.41 4.93 -5.06
N LEU A 43 7.55 5.07 -4.06
CA LEU A 43 6.11 5.12 -4.29
C LEU A 43 5.66 6.51 -4.76
N PRO A 44 4.58 6.59 -5.56
CA PRO A 44 4.09 7.87 -6.06
C PRO A 44 3.55 8.74 -4.93
N GLN A 45 3.90 10.03 -4.97
CA GLN A 45 3.46 10.99 -3.95
C GLN A 45 2.06 11.55 -4.24
N ASN A 46 1.63 11.51 -5.49
CA ASN A 46 0.34 12.07 -5.89
C ASN A 46 -0.77 11.04 -5.79
N ALA A 47 -0.81 10.31 -4.69
CA ALA A 47 -1.79 9.27 -4.42
C ALA A 47 -2.27 9.40 -2.98
N THR A 48 -3.39 8.76 -2.66
CA THR A 48 -3.86 8.66 -1.29
C THR A 48 -3.57 7.25 -0.78
N TYR A 49 -2.94 7.16 0.38
CA TYR A 49 -2.52 5.88 0.95
C TYR A 49 -3.44 5.46 2.09
N TYR A 50 -3.67 4.16 2.17
CA TYR A 50 -4.44 3.52 3.23
C TYR A 50 -3.51 2.49 3.83
N PHE A 51 -2.75 2.90 4.84
CA PHE A 51 -1.74 2.06 5.46
C PHE A 51 -2.39 1.04 6.35
N THR A 52 -2.02 -0.22 6.19
CA THR A 52 -2.66 -1.30 6.90
C THR A 52 -1.67 -2.38 7.28
N LYS A 53 -2.18 -3.38 7.97
CA LYS A 53 -1.40 -4.49 8.49
C LYS A 53 -2.13 -5.78 8.19
N ALA A 54 -1.47 -6.69 7.50
CA ALA A 54 -2.00 -8.02 7.27
C ALA A 54 -2.00 -8.83 8.58
N ASN A 55 -2.84 -9.84 8.65
CA ASN A 55 -2.89 -10.74 9.81
C ASN A 55 -1.70 -11.69 9.74
N ASN A 56 -0.54 -11.21 10.13
CA ASN A 56 0.73 -11.92 10.05
C ASN A 56 1.66 -11.38 11.13
N LYS A 57 2.41 -12.27 11.78
CA LYS A 57 3.31 -11.89 12.88
C LYS A 57 4.39 -10.91 12.46
N ARG A 58 4.79 -10.96 11.20
CA ARG A 58 5.87 -10.11 10.68
C ARG A 58 5.39 -8.81 10.08
N ALA A 59 4.09 -8.58 10.11
CA ALA A 59 3.53 -7.36 9.54
C ALA A 59 3.98 -6.14 10.34
N VAL A 60 4.41 -5.11 9.62
CA VAL A 60 4.75 -3.82 10.23
C VAL A 60 3.45 -3.16 10.67
N SER A 61 3.45 -2.59 11.88
CA SER A 61 2.30 -1.86 12.39
C SER A 61 1.88 -0.76 11.40
N GLU A 62 0.58 -0.65 11.17
CA GLU A 62 0.03 0.36 10.27
C GLU A 62 0.36 1.78 10.73
N ASN A 63 0.45 1.99 12.03
CA ASN A 63 0.79 3.31 12.58
C ASN A 63 2.27 3.63 12.37
N VAL A 64 3.14 2.65 12.53
CA VAL A 64 4.57 2.82 12.27
C VAL A 64 4.79 3.10 10.78
N LEU A 65 4.10 2.35 9.93
CA LEU A 65 4.21 2.53 8.48
C LEU A 65 3.77 3.93 8.08
N LYS A 66 2.68 4.43 8.66
CA LYS A 66 2.21 5.78 8.40
C LYS A 66 3.26 6.83 8.79
N LEU A 67 3.91 6.65 9.94
CA LEU A 67 4.95 7.58 10.40
C LEU A 67 6.12 7.63 9.41
N TYR A 68 6.60 6.47 8.97
CA TYR A 68 7.67 6.44 7.96
C TYR A 68 7.21 7.10 6.66
N ALA A 69 5.98 6.83 6.25
CA ALA A 69 5.44 7.39 5.01
C ALA A 69 5.36 8.91 5.06
N GLN A 70 5.04 9.47 6.22
CA GLN A 70 4.99 10.91 6.36
C GLN A 70 6.34 11.57 6.11
N THR A 71 7.43 10.89 6.48
CA THR A 71 8.78 11.42 6.21
C THR A 71 9.12 11.41 4.71
N LYS A 72 8.36 10.68 3.91
CA LYS A 72 8.53 10.60 2.45
C LYS A 72 7.46 11.38 1.70
N ASN A 73 6.69 12.21 2.40
CA ASN A 73 5.62 13.01 1.81
C ASN A 73 4.51 12.19 1.18
N LEU A 74 4.28 10.98 1.70
CA LEU A 74 3.15 10.15 1.30
C LEU A 74 2.00 10.45 2.24
N GLN A 75 0.84 10.78 1.69
CA GLN A 75 -0.32 11.19 2.48
C GLN A 75 -1.32 10.05 2.60
N GLY A 76 -1.79 9.81 3.82
CA GLY A 76 -2.77 8.78 4.05
C GLY A 76 -3.05 8.56 5.52
N GLU A 77 -3.97 7.64 5.78
CA GLU A 77 -4.37 7.25 7.12
C GLU A 77 -4.03 5.79 7.37
N SER A 78 -4.05 5.40 8.63
CA SER A 78 -3.81 4.02 9.02
C SER A 78 -5.11 3.32 9.38
N TYR A 79 -5.17 2.01 9.07
CA TYR A 79 -6.36 1.18 9.30
C TYR A 79 -5.92 -0.13 9.95
N PRO A 80 -6.71 -0.68 10.88
CA PRO A 80 -6.26 -1.82 11.68
C PRO A 80 -6.16 -3.14 10.90
N ASP A 81 -6.86 -3.25 9.77
CA ASP A 81 -6.81 -4.45 8.95
C ASP A 81 -7.01 -4.11 7.48
N VAL A 82 -6.75 -5.11 6.63
CA VAL A 82 -6.80 -4.92 5.18
C VAL A 82 -8.22 -4.62 4.71
N LYS A 83 -9.21 -5.29 5.29
CA LYS A 83 -10.59 -5.08 4.87
C LYS A 83 -11.05 -3.64 5.10
N SER A 84 -10.79 -3.08 6.28
CA SER A 84 -11.19 -1.71 6.57
C SER A 84 -10.46 -0.70 5.70
N ALA A 85 -9.18 -0.94 5.41
CA ALA A 85 -8.42 -0.07 4.52
C ALA A 85 -8.97 -0.12 3.10
N TYR A 86 -9.26 -1.32 2.61
CA TYR A 86 -9.80 -1.50 1.28
C TYR A 86 -11.19 -0.89 1.14
N ASP A 87 -12.05 -1.09 2.14
CA ASP A 87 -13.39 -0.50 2.13
C ASP A 87 -13.32 1.02 2.10
N ALA A 88 -12.40 1.60 2.86
CA ALA A 88 -12.21 3.05 2.87
C ALA A 88 -11.74 3.55 1.49
N ALA A 89 -10.81 2.83 0.87
CA ALA A 89 -10.30 3.21 -0.45
C ALA A 89 -11.41 3.14 -1.50
N LYS A 90 -12.19 2.08 -1.49
CA LYS A 90 -13.29 1.92 -2.44
C LYS A 90 -14.34 3.01 -2.27
N LYS A 91 -14.63 3.36 -1.02
CA LYS A 91 -15.62 4.40 -0.73
C LYS A 91 -15.16 5.77 -1.19
N ALA A 92 -13.87 6.04 -1.10
CA ALA A 92 -13.30 7.32 -1.50
C ALA A 92 -13.07 7.43 -3.00
N ALA A 93 -12.91 6.31 -3.70
CA ALA A 93 -12.56 6.32 -5.12
C ALA A 93 -13.76 6.66 -6.00
N ASP A 94 -13.52 7.51 -6.97
CA ASP A 94 -14.51 7.86 -8.00
C ASP A 94 -14.33 6.94 -9.22
N ASN A 95 -15.24 7.07 -10.20
CA ASN A 95 -15.30 6.17 -11.35
C ASN A 95 -14.00 6.11 -12.15
N ASN A 96 -13.26 7.21 -12.22
CA ASN A 96 -12.02 7.28 -13.00
C ASN A 96 -10.77 7.15 -12.13
N ASP A 97 -10.94 6.77 -10.87
CA ASP A 97 -9.83 6.53 -9.96
C ASP A 97 -9.41 5.08 -10.02
N PHE A 98 -8.19 4.81 -9.57
CA PHE A 98 -7.64 3.47 -9.52
C PHE A 98 -7.36 3.09 -8.07
N VAL A 99 -7.71 1.86 -7.68
CA VAL A 99 -7.42 1.33 -6.36
C VAL A 99 -6.42 0.19 -6.50
N PHE A 100 -5.28 0.34 -5.86
CA PHE A 100 -4.23 -0.68 -5.83
C PHE A 100 -4.12 -1.25 -4.41
N VAL A 101 -3.89 -2.54 -4.31
CA VAL A 101 -3.66 -3.23 -3.04
C VAL A 101 -2.36 -3.99 -3.13
N GLY A 102 -1.45 -3.73 -2.22
CA GLY A 102 -0.16 -4.41 -2.27
C GLY A 102 0.79 -4.05 -1.15
N GLY A 103 2.09 -4.16 -1.46
CA GLY A 103 3.18 -3.98 -0.53
C GLY A 103 3.67 -5.29 0.05
N SER A 104 2.79 -6.27 0.18
CA SER A 104 3.11 -7.60 0.71
C SER A 104 2.08 -8.59 0.17
N SER A 105 2.54 -9.80 -0.11
CA SER A 105 1.62 -10.86 -0.53
C SER A 105 0.61 -11.20 0.56
N TYR A 106 0.94 -10.97 1.81
CA TYR A 106 0.01 -11.19 2.93
C TYR A 106 -1.16 -10.21 2.89
N VAL A 107 -0.92 -8.97 2.46
CA VAL A 107 -1.99 -7.98 2.31
C VAL A 107 -2.97 -8.44 1.24
N VAL A 108 -2.46 -8.88 0.10
CA VAL A 108 -3.31 -9.39 -0.99
C VAL A 108 -4.08 -10.62 -0.54
N ALA A 109 -3.41 -11.54 0.17
CA ALA A 109 -4.07 -12.75 0.67
C ALA A 109 -5.21 -12.43 1.63
N ASP A 110 -4.99 -11.48 2.55
CA ASP A 110 -6.04 -11.07 3.48
C ASP A 110 -7.22 -10.43 2.75
N LEU A 111 -6.96 -9.66 1.70
CA LEU A 111 -8.03 -9.09 0.91
C LEU A 111 -8.88 -10.18 0.28
N LEU A 112 -8.25 -11.15 -0.37
CA LEU A 112 -8.97 -12.25 -1.02
C LEU A 112 -9.75 -13.09 -0.02
N LYS A 113 -9.20 -13.27 1.17
CA LYS A 113 -9.84 -14.08 2.21
C LYS A 113 -11.06 -13.41 2.83
N ASN A 114 -11.02 -12.08 3.01
CA ASN A 114 -12.00 -11.35 3.80
C ASN A 114 -12.95 -10.49 2.97
N CYS A 115 -12.64 -10.22 1.71
CA CYS A 115 -13.42 -9.31 0.88
C CYS A 115 -14.05 -9.98 -0.33
N ILE A 116 -13.79 -11.25 -0.52
CA ILE A 116 -14.37 -12.08 -1.58
C ILE A 116 -15.01 -13.33 -0.96
#